data_8f3b3e18f6f7f3cecbffd1f29019ec85
#
_entry.id   8f3b3e18f6f7f3cecbffd1f29019ec85
#
_cell.length_a   1.000
_cell.length_b   1.000
_cell.length_c   1.000
_cell.angle_alpha   90.00
_cell.angle_beta   90.00
_cell.angle_gamma   90.00
#
_symmetry.space_group_name_H-M   'P 1'
#
loop_
_entity.id
_entity.type
_entity.pdbx_description
1 polymer ?
#
loop_
_entity_poly.entity_id
_entity_poly.type
_entity_poly.pdbx_seq_one_letter_code
_entity_poly.pdbx_strand_id
1 'polypeptide(L)'
;MSELRYEAPESIEAAVALLASNTENAKVFAGGTDLLVQMREQMIEPTLLVDIKKISETRTISIGSDTIRIGAAVCGAELEENESLSAMWPGVVEAARLIGSEQIQGRATLAGNICNASPAADSVPALIAANARAIVAGPDGTREIAVQDISVGPGQTILQPGEFVVSIMLPKPAAHSGDAYL
;
A
#
# COMPACT_ATOMS: atom_id res chain seq x y z
N MET A 1 -13.92 -1.80 26.64
CA MET A 1 -13.48 -2.06 25.26
C MET A 1 -14.52 -1.44 24.35
N SER A 2 -14.15 -0.44 23.54
CA SER A 2 -15.01 0.06 22.46
C SER A 2 -15.22 -1.05 21.45
N GLU A 3 -16.45 -1.23 20.97
CA GLU A 3 -16.75 -2.24 19.95
C GLU A 3 -16.03 -1.89 18.65
N LEU A 4 -15.21 -2.81 18.12
CA LEU A 4 -14.53 -2.63 16.85
C LEU A 4 -15.55 -2.69 15.71
N ARG A 5 -15.66 -1.63 14.93
CA ARG A 5 -16.46 -1.57 13.71
C ARG A 5 -15.60 -1.97 12.51
N TYR A 6 -16.21 -2.65 11.56
CA TYR A 6 -15.61 -2.99 10.27
C TYR A 6 -16.52 -2.47 9.15
N GLU A 7 -15.94 -1.69 8.26
CA GLU A 7 -16.62 -1.11 7.10
C GLU A 7 -15.83 -1.43 5.83
N ALA A 8 -16.53 -1.77 4.78
CA ALA A 8 -15.92 -2.12 3.49
C ALA A 8 -16.54 -1.27 2.36
N PRO A 9 -16.15 0.00 2.24
CA PRO A 9 -16.67 0.91 1.23
C PRO A 9 -16.30 0.46 -0.18
N GLU A 10 -17.13 0.86 -1.15
CA GLU A 10 -16.97 0.50 -2.56
C GLU A 10 -16.42 1.67 -3.40
N SER A 11 -16.17 2.83 -2.78
CA SER A 11 -15.56 3.99 -3.44
C SER A 11 -14.51 4.67 -2.58
N ILE A 12 -13.61 5.41 -3.23
CA ILE A 12 -12.55 6.20 -2.59
C ILE A 12 -13.18 7.25 -1.67
N GLU A 13 -14.20 7.95 -2.13
CA GLU A 13 -14.89 9.02 -1.38
C GLU A 13 -15.53 8.48 -0.10
N ALA A 14 -16.16 7.30 -0.17
CA ALA A 14 -16.75 6.66 1.00
C ALA A 14 -15.67 6.24 2.01
N ALA A 15 -14.53 5.71 1.55
CA ALA A 15 -13.41 5.38 2.42
C ALA A 15 -12.82 6.63 3.10
N VAL A 16 -12.60 7.72 2.35
CA VAL A 16 -12.14 9.01 2.89
C VAL A 16 -13.12 9.55 3.94
N ALA A 17 -14.42 9.53 3.66
CA ALA A 17 -15.45 10.00 4.60
C ALA A 17 -15.41 9.22 5.92
N LEU A 18 -15.28 7.88 5.87
CA LEU A 18 -15.15 7.02 7.05
C LEU A 18 -13.88 7.34 7.85
N LEU A 19 -12.74 7.48 7.18
CA LEU A 19 -11.47 7.81 7.82
C LEU A 19 -11.47 9.21 8.43
N ALA A 20 -11.99 10.20 7.71
CA ALA A 20 -12.07 11.59 8.17
C ALA A 20 -13.02 11.78 9.36
N SER A 21 -14.09 10.99 9.44
CA SER A 21 -15.03 11.04 10.57
C SER A 21 -14.54 10.31 11.84
N ASN A 22 -13.44 9.55 11.75
CA ASN A 22 -12.89 8.75 12.86
C ASN A 22 -11.36 8.88 12.95
N THR A 23 -10.83 10.08 12.84
CA THR A 23 -9.41 10.40 12.64
C THR A 23 -8.46 9.83 13.69
N GLU A 24 -8.91 9.67 14.94
CA GLU A 24 -8.03 9.22 16.03
C GLU A 24 -7.81 7.70 16.03
N ASN A 25 -8.83 6.91 15.68
CA ASN A 25 -8.82 5.45 15.90
C ASN A 25 -9.29 4.63 14.68
N ALA A 26 -9.41 5.24 13.50
CA ALA A 26 -9.62 4.48 12.27
C ALA A 26 -8.30 3.96 11.70
N LYS A 27 -8.33 2.74 11.15
CA LYS A 27 -7.21 2.15 10.43
C LYS A 27 -7.66 1.64 9.08
N VAL A 28 -6.85 1.91 8.05
CA VAL A 28 -7.02 1.33 6.71
C VAL A 28 -6.65 -0.14 6.76
N PHE A 29 -7.49 -0.98 6.16
CA PHE A 29 -7.30 -2.41 6.09
C PHE A 29 -7.18 -2.87 4.64
N ALA A 30 -5.96 -3.18 4.21
CA ALA A 30 -5.63 -3.81 2.93
C ALA A 30 -5.27 -5.30 3.17
N GLY A 31 -3.99 -5.65 3.16
CA GLY A 31 -3.51 -6.99 3.47
C GLY A 31 -3.73 -7.41 4.92
N GLY A 32 -3.50 -6.49 5.84
CA GLY A 32 -3.71 -6.68 7.27
C GLY A 32 -2.63 -7.49 7.99
N THR A 33 -1.54 -7.85 7.33
CA THR A 33 -0.51 -8.75 7.87
C THR A 33 0.20 -8.18 9.09
N ASP A 34 0.49 -6.87 9.10
CA ASP A 34 1.02 -6.16 10.26
C ASP A 34 -0.09 -5.67 11.20
N LEU A 35 -1.14 -5.08 10.64
CA LEU A 35 -2.22 -4.46 11.40
C LEU A 35 -2.89 -5.45 12.38
N LEU A 36 -3.20 -6.66 11.93
CA LEU A 36 -3.84 -7.68 12.78
C LEU A 36 -2.90 -8.20 13.87
N VAL A 37 -1.60 -8.26 13.60
CA VAL A 37 -0.59 -8.61 14.62
C VAL A 37 -0.49 -7.50 15.66
N GLN A 38 -0.39 -6.23 15.24
CA GLN A 38 -0.36 -5.08 16.15
C GLN A 38 -1.60 -5.01 17.05
N MET A 39 -2.77 -5.33 16.50
CA MET A 39 -4.02 -5.40 17.28
C MET A 39 -3.98 -6.57 18.28
N ARG A 40 -3.55 -7.75 17.85
CA ARG A 40 -3.46 -8.94 18.72
C ARG A 40 -2.49 -8.73 19.87
N GLU A 41 -1.36 -8.08 19.60
CA GLU A 41 -0.34 -7.75 20.60
C GLU A 41 -0.69 -6.50 21.42
N GLN A 42 -1.90 -5.92 21.22
CA GLN A 42 -2.39 -4.73 21.93
C GLN A 42 -1.49 -3.49 21.75
N MET A 43 -0.73 -3.43 20.66
CA MET A 43 0.07 -2.24 20.31
C MET A 43 -0.80 -1.10 19.81
N ILE A 44 -1.94 -1.43 19.23
CA ILE A 44 -2.96 -0.49 18.77
C ILE A 44 -4.36 -1.04 19.08
N GLU A 45 -5.30 -0.13 19.33
CA GLU A 45 -6.71 -0.46 19.60
C GLU A 45 -7.65 0.38 18.71
N PRO A 46 -7.73 0.07 17.40
CA PRO A 46 -8.61 0.80 16.51
C PRO A 46 -10.08 0.56 16.87
N THR A 47 -10.91 1.59 16.69
CA THR A 47 -12.37 1.49 16.82
C THR A 47 -13.06 1.27 15.48
N LEU A 48 -12.34 1.51 14.37
CA LEU A 48 -12.83 1.30 13.01
C LEU A 48 -11.74 0.74 12.11
N LEU A 49 -12.07 -0.35 11.40
CA LEU A 49 -11.32 -0.83 10.25
C LEU A 49 -12.03 -0.46 8.96
N VAL A 50 -11.35 0.24 8.07
CA VAL A 50 -11.83 0.60 6.73
C VAL A 50 -11.17 -0.30 5.71
N ASP A 51 -11.89 -1.32 5.26
CA ASP A 51 -11.41 -2.28 4.27
C ASP A 51 -11.53 -1.73 2.86
N ILE A 52 -10.39 -1.47 2.23
CA ILE A 52 -10.33 -0.86 0.90
C ILE A 52 -10.39 -1.89 -0.25
N LYS A 53 -10.48 -3.17 0.02
CA LYS A 53 -10.43 -4.24 -0.99
C LYS A 53 -11.66 -4.31 -1.92
N LYS A 54 -12.76 -3.63 -1.58
CA LYS A 54 -13.93 -3.52 -2.47
C LYS A 54 -13.86 -2.33 -3.43
N ILE A 55 -12.90 -1.43 -3.25
CA ILE A 55 -12.67 -0.29 -4.14
C ILE A 55 -11.90 -0.80 -5.36
N SER A 56 -12.48 -0.68 -6.56
CA SER A 56 -11.90 -1.25 -7.78
C SER A 56 -10.49 -0.73 -8.08
N GLU A 57 -10.26 0.57 -7.84
CA GLU A 57 -8.98 1.23 -8.08
C GLU A 57 -7.85 0.71 -7.20
N THR A 58 -8.18 0.18 -6.02
CA THR A 58 -7.18 -0.39 -5.10
C THR A 58 -6.83 -1.85 -5.43
N ARG A 59 -7.60 -2.51 -6.30
CA ARG A 59 -7.43 -3.94 -6.65
C ARG A 59 -6.86 -4.19 -8.05
N THR A 60 -6.59 -3.13 -8.80
CA THR A 60 -6.24 -3.25 -10.21
C THR A 60 -4.75 -2.99 -10.45
N ILE A 61 -4.10 -3.82 -11.27
CA ILE A 61 -2.82 -3.50 -11.93
C ILE A 61 -3.16 -3.03 -13.34
N SER A 62 -2.73 -1.83 -13.71
CA SER A 62 -2.91 -1.31 -15.06
C SER A 62 -1.60 -0.79 -15.64
N ILE A 63 -1.33 -1.18 -16.90
CA ILE A 63 -0.11 -0.84 -17.62
C ILE A 63 -0.48 0.16 -18.70
N GLY A 64 -0.14 1.42 -18.46
CA GLY A 64 -0.36 2.53 -19.42
C GLY A 64 0.78 2.69 -20.42
N SER A 65 0.79 3.79 -21.18
CA SER A 65 1.87 4.13 -22.12
C SER A 65 3.19 4.42 -21.40
N ASP A 66 3.16 5.14 -20.30
CA ASP A 66 4.34 5.70 -19.63
C ASP A 66 4.47 5.26 -18.16
N THR A 67 3.40 4.74 -17.57
CA THR A 67 3.32 4.38 -16.17
C THR A 67 2.61 3.05 -15.96
N ILE A 68 2.96 2.39 -14.87
CA ILE A 68 2.26 1.22 -14.34
C ILE A 68 1.61 1.64 -13.03
N ARG A 69 0.33 1.37 -12.89
CA ARG A 69 -0.42 1.61 -11.67
C ARG A 69 -0.71 0.30 -10.96
N ILE A 70 -0.35 0.22 -9.68
CA ILE A 70 -0.60 -0.92 -8.80
C ILE A 70 -1.51 -0.45 -7.67
N GLY A 71 -2.71 -1.00 -7.59
CA GLY A 71 -3.67 -0.67 -6.53
C GLY A 71 -3.17 -1.04 -5.14
N ALA A 72 -3.50 -0.24 -4.14
CA ALA A 72 -3.00 -0.37 -2.77
C ALA A 72 -3.37 -1.68 -2.07
N ALA A 73 -4.42 -2.37 -2.54
CA ALA A 73 -4.87 -3.65 -2.01
C ALA A 73 -4.49 -4.85 -2.91
N VAL A 74 -3.68 -4.65 -3.95
CA VAL A 74 -3.06 -5.73 -4.73
C VAL A 74 -2.03 -6.41 -3.86
N CYS A 75 -2.12 -7.74 -3.71
CA CYS A 75 -1.20 -8.49 -2.88
C CYS A 75 0.06 -8.95 -3.62
N GLY A 76 1.11 -9.33 -2.87
CA GLY A 76 2.39 -9.75 -3.42
C GLY A 76 2.28 -10.91 -4.43
N ALA A 77 1.40 -11.88 -4.16
CA ALA A 77 1.17 -13.00 -5.07
C ALA A 77 0.60 -12.54 -6.43
N GLU A 78 -0.34 -11.57 -6.43
CA GLU A 78 -0.90 -11.01 -7.67
C GLU A 78 0.15 -10.21 -8.47
N LEU A 79 1.15 -9.62 -7.79
CA LEU A 79 2.27 -8.95 -8.48
C LEU A 79 3.15 -9.98 -9.21
N GLU A 80 3.44 -11.10 -8.56
CA GLU A 80 4.24 -12.19 -9.13
C GLU A 80 3.55 -12.85 -10.32
N GLU A 81 2.25 -13.06 -10.25
CA GLU A 81 1.44 -13.63 -11.33
C GLU A 81 1.31 -12.70 -12.56
N ASN A 82 1.63 -11.41 -12.40
CA ASN A 82 1.58 -10.45 -13.50
C ASN A 82 2.88 -10.48 -14.32
N GLU A 83 2.90 -11.29 -15.38
CA GLU A 83 4.06 -11.48 -16.25
C GLU A 83 4.62 -10.16 -16.81
N SER A 84 3.74 -9.22 -17.18
CA SER A 84 4.16 -7.93 -17.74
C SER A 84 4.86 -7.06 -16.71
N LEU A 85 4.35 -7.02 -15.47
CA LEU A 85 5.00 -6.30 -14.37
C LEU A 85 6.35 -6.95 -14.02
N SER A 86 6.37 -8.28 -13.89
CA SER A 86 7.58 -9.04 -13.58
C SER A 86 8.68 -8.87 -14.64
N ALA A 87 8.30 -8.73 -15.91
CA ALA A 87 9.25 -8.47 -16.99
C ALA A 87 9.79 -7.01 -16.98
N MET A 88 8.98 -6.04 -16.54
CA MET A 88 9.36 -4.62 -16.54
C MET A 88 10.10 -4.20 -15.27
N TRP A 89 9.70 -4.72 -14.12
CA TRP A 89 10.25 -4.38 -12.82
C TRP A 89 10.51 -5.63 -11.97
N PRO A 90 11.43 -6.52 -12.41
CA PRO A 90 11.74 -7.75 -11.68
C PRO A 90 12.19 -7.49 -10.24
N GLY A 91 13.04 -6.48 -10.00
CA GLY A 91 13.51 -6.15 -8.65
C GLY A 91 12.41 -5.71 -7.69
N VAL A 92 11.38 -5.02 -8.18
CA VAL A 92 10.19 -4.67 -7.36
C VAL A 92 9.39 -5.92 -6.97
N VAL A 93 9.22 -6.85 -7.91
CA VAL A 93 8.53 -8.12 -7.68
C VAL A 93 9.35 -9.02 -6.74
N GLU A 94 10.67 -9.11 -6.95
CA GLU A 94 11.61 -9.83 -6.07
C GLU A 94 11.53 -9.30 -4.63
N ALA A 95 11.56 -7.98 -4.44
CA ALA A 95 11.43 -7.34 -3.13
C ALA A 95 10.08 -7.67 -2.46
N ALA A 96 8.99 -7.69 -3.23
CA ALA A 96 7.67 -8.07 -2.71
C ALA A 96 7.63 -9.54 -2.24
N ARG A 97 8.39 -10.43 -2.88
CA ARG A 97 8.53 -11.86 -2.50
C ARG A 97 9.31 -12.07 -1.20
N LEU A 98 10.05 -11.10 -0.73
CA LEU A 98 10.75 -11.17 0.56
C LEU A 98 9.85 -10.79 1.74
N ILE A 99 8.65 -10.23 1.49
CA ILE A 99 7.71 -9.88 2.55
C ILE A 99 7.13 -11.15 3.18
N GLY A 100 7.72 -11.58 4.28
CA GLY A 100 7.26 -12.73 5.05
C GLY A 100 7.36 -14.07 4.31
N SER A 101 6.32 -14.89 4.38
CA SER A 101 6.21 -16.19 3.71
C SER A 101 5.22 -16.13 2.54
N GLU A 102 5.13 -17.18 1.73
CA GLU A 102 4.15 -17.30 0.63
C GLU A 102 2.70 -17.06 1.11
N GLN A 103 2.34 -17.53 2.32
CA GLN A 103 1.03 -17.30 2.90
C GLN A 103 0.80 -15.82 3.22
N ILE A 104 1.84 -15.13 3.65
CA ILE A 104 1.80 -13.68 3.91
C ILE A 104 1.69 -12.91 2.59
N GLN A 105 2.43 -13.32 1.54
CA GLN A 105 2.41 -12.70 0.22
C GLN A 105 1.04 -12.76 -0.46
N GLY A 106 0.23 -13.76 -0.16
CA GLY A 106 -1.17 -13.81 -0.58
C GLY A 106 -2.06 -12.71 0.01
N ARG A 107 -1.54 -11.89 0.92
CA ARG A 107 -2.26 -10.78 1.58
C ARG A 107 -1.47 -9.49 1.66
N ALA A 108 -0.17 -9.54 1.99
CA ALA A 108 0.69 -8.37 2.12
C ALA A 108 0.69 -7.54 0.82
N THR A 109 0.68 -6.21 0.96
CA THR A 109 0.61 -5.28 -0.16
C THR A 109 1.78 -4.29 -0.11
N LEU A 110 2.22 -3.78 -1.26
CA LEU A 110 3.26 -2.73 -1.32
C LEU A 110 2.85 -1.49 -0.51
N ALA A 111 1.60 -1.04 -0.67
CA ALA A 111 1.10 0.11 0.07
C ALA A 111 1.06 -0.14 1.59
N GLY A 112 0.67 -1.36 2.01
CA GLY A 112 0.71 -1.75 3.42
C GLY A 112 2.13 -1.72 3.99
N ASN A 113 3.10 -2.24 3.25
CA ASN A 113 4.52 -2.24 3.64
C ASN A 113 5.09 -0.82 3.77
N ILE A 114 4.76 0.08 2.81
CA ILE A 114 5.11 1.50 2.88
C ILE A 114 4.48 2.17 4.12
N CYS A 115 3.16 1.99 4.31
CA CYS A 115 2.42 2.67 5.38
C CYS A 115 2.73 2.12 6.78
N ASN A 116 3.21 0.88 6.90
CA ASN A 116 3.74 0.34 8.15
C ASN A 116 5.01 1.08 8.60
N ALA A 117 5.72 1.74 7.67
CA ALA A 117 6.90 2.56 7.91
C ALA A 117 7.95 1.87 8.80
N SER A 118 8.12 0.55 8.62
CA SER A 118 9.17 -0.22 9.29
C SER A 118 10.53 0.12 8.70
N PRO A 119 11.58 0.32 9.51
CA PRO A 119 12.95 0.45 9.01
C PRO A 119 13.45 -0.77 8.23
N ALA A 120 12.82 -1.94 8.45
CA ALA A 120 13.10 -3.20 7.76
C ALA A 120 12.07 -3.53 6.67
N ALA A 121 11.45 -2.53 6.05
CA ALA A 121 10.46 -2.73 4.99
C ALA A 121 11.14 -3.22 3.70
N ASP A 122 10.89 -4.47 3.30
CA ASP A 122 11.59 -5.11 2.17
C ASP A 122 11.33 -4.43 0.82
N SER A 123 10.09 -4.04 0.53
CA SER A 123 9.73 -3.48 -0.79
C SER A 123 10.06 -2.00 -0.96
N VAL A 124 10.23 -1.24 0.12
CA VAL A 124 10.43 0.22 0.06
C VAL A 124 11.70 0.62 -0.67
N PRO A 125 12.88 0.01 -0.44
CA PRO A 125 14.10 0.35 -1.18
C PRO A 125 13.97 0.13 -2.69
N ALA A 126 13.33 -0.99 -3.12
CA ALA A 126 13.10 -1.27 -4.54
C ALA A 126 12.16 -0.23 -5.17
N LEU A 127 11.11 0.16 -4.48
CA LEU A 127 10.17 1.19 -4.94
C LEU A 127 10.84 2.57 -5.06
N ILE A 128 11.73 2.92 -4.13
CA ILE A 128 12.52 4.16 -4.19
C ILE A 128 13.47 4.11 -5.39
N ALA A 129 14.19 3.01 -5.59
CA ALA A 129 15.08 2.82 -6.73
C ALA A 129 14.33 2.88 -8.08
N ALA A 130 13.10 2.38 -8.11
CA ALA A 130 12.20 2.48 -9.26
C ALA A 130 11.56 3.88 -9.44
N ASN A 131 11.90 4.86 -8.59
CA ASN A 131 11.30 6.19 -8.58
C ASN A 131 9.76 6.15 -8.48
N ALA A 132 9.26 5.25 -7.64
CA ALA A 132 7.84 5.05 -7.43
C ALA A 132 7.18 6.24 -6.72
N ARG A 133 5.91 6.49 -7.04
CA ARG A 133 5.09 7.50 -6.41
C ARG A 133 3.79 6.87 -5.90
N ALA A 134 3.27 7.37 -4.81
CA ALA A 134 1.98 6.96 -4.26
C ALA A 134 0.90 7.99 -4.61
N ILE A 135 -0.26 7.52 -5.03
CA ILE A 135 -1.47 8.32 -5.15
C ILE A 135 -2.21 8.19 -3.82
N VAL A 136 -2.39 9.32 -3.17
CA VAL A 136 -3.03 9.43 -1.85
C VAL A 136 -4.35 10.19 -2.02
N ALA A 137 -5.44 9.64 -1.50
CA ALA A 137 -6.72 10.33 -1.41
C ALA A 137 -7.01 10.74 0.02
N GLY A 138 -7.64 11.89 0.19
CA GLY A 138 -8.03 12.46 1.47
C GLY A 138 -9.14 13.49 1.34
N PRO A 139 -9.56 14.13 2.46
CA PRO A 139 -10.64 15.10 2.46
C PRO A 139 -10.47 16.27 1.49
N ASP A 140 -9.23 16.68 1.27
CA ASP A 140 -8.89 17.80 0.38
C ASP A 140 -8.67 17.38 -1.08
N GLY A 141 -8.98 16.12 -1.43
CA GLY A 141 -8.82 15.57 -2.75
C GLY A 141 -7.67 14.55 -2.85
N THR A 142 -7.06 14.49 -4.04
CA THR A 142 -6.00 13.51 -4.34
C THR A 142 -4.67 14.22 -4.54
N ARG A 143 -3.60 13.67 -3.97
CA ARG A 143 -2.23 14.15 -4.16
C ARG A 143 -1.27 13.00 -4.47
N GLU A 144 -0.14 13.34 -5.07
CA GLU A 144 0.92 12.41 -5.41
C GLU A 144 2.16 12.68 -4.55
N ILE A 145 2.72 11.62 -3.95
CA ILE A 145 3.88 11.69 -3.05
C ILE A 145 4.93 10.70 -3.55
N ALA A 146 6.21 11.10 -3.60
CA ALA A 146 7.29 10.14 -3.85
C ALA A 146 7.35 9.12 -2.69
N VAL A 147 7.55 7.84 -3.00
CA VAL A 147 7.57 6.78 -1.96
C VAL A 147 8.61 7.07 -0.88
N GLN A 148 9.77 7.62 -1.26
CA GLN A 148 10.84 8.00 -0.34
C GLN A 148 10.42 9.04 0.72
N ASP A 149 9.39 9.84 0.44
CA ASP A 149 8.94 10.93 1.31
C ASP A 149 7.76 10.53 2.21
N ILE A 150 7.24 9.29 2.07
CA ILE A 150 6.07 8.84 2.84
C ILE A 150 6.45 8.52 4.28
N SER A 151 7.52 7.74 4.48
CA SER A 151 7.99 7.40 5.82
C SER A 151 8.83 8.53 6.38
N VAL A 152 8.43 9.08 7.52
CA VAL A 152 9.15 10.17 8.22
C VAL A 152 9.82 9.69 9.51
N GLY A 153 9.65 8.44 9.86
CA GLY A 153 10.25 7.78 11.01
C GLY A 153 9.65 6.39 11.25
N PRO A 154 10.20 5.58 12.16
CA PRO A 154 9.69 4.25 12.47
C PRO A 154 8.20 4.30 12.86
N GLY A 155 7.34 3.61 12.09
CA GLY A 155 5.90 3.59 12.29
C GLY A 155 5.18 4.93 12.02
N GLN A 156 5.85 5.89 11.36
CA GLN A 156 5.33 7.23 11.12
C GLN A 156 5.35 7.57 9.63
N THR A 157 4.24 8.09 9.14
CA THR A 157 4.10 8.54 7.75
C THR A 157 3.68 10.01 7.68
N ILE A 158 3.90 10.63 6.51
CA ILE A 158 3.44 12.01 6.22
C ILE A 158 1.93 12.10 5.96
N LEU A 159 1.23 10.96 5.91
CA LEU A 159 -0.22 10.92 5.64
C LEU A 159 -0.98 11.67 6.72
N GLN A 160 -1.91 12.51 6.28
CA GLN A 160 -2.75 13.29 7.17
C GLN A 160 -3.98 12.48 7.63
N PRO A 161 -4.64 12.87 8.73
CA PRO A 161 -5.89 12.25 9.15
C PRO A 161 -6.92 12.24 8.01
N GLY A 162 -7.52 11.08 7.76
CA GLY A 162 -8.45 10.88 6.65
C GLY A 162 -7.81 10.52 5.32
N GLU A 163 -6.49 10.56 5.20
CA GLU A 163 -5.78 10.15 3.99
C GLU A 163 -5.47 8.66 3.96
N PHE A 164 -5.47 8.09 2.75
CA PHE A 164 -4.93 6.75 2.51
C PHE A 164 -4.31 6.62 1.12
N VAL A 165 -3.39 5.67 0.97
CA VAL A 165 -2.79 5.32 -0.32
C VAL A 165 -3.80 4.53 -1.14
N VAL A 166 -4.10 5.03 -2.34
CA VAL A 166 -5.01 4.38 -3.32
C VAL A 166 -4.24 3.46 -4.25
N SER A 167 -3.06 3.88 -4.70
CA SER A 167 -2.23 3.12 -5.62
C SER A 167 -0.77 3.57 -5.59
N ILE A 168 0.10 2.70 -6.08
CA ILE A 168 1.51 3.00 -6.37
C ILE A 168 1.66 3.16 -7.87
N MET A 169 2.38 4.20 -8.29
CA MET A 169 2.72 4.48 -9.67
C MET A 169 4.21 4.18 -9.89
N LEU A 170 4.51 3.32 -10.85
CA LEU A 170 5.86 3.09 -11.34
C LEU A 170 6.00 3.71 -12.73
N PRO A 171 7.09 4.43 -13.05
CA PRO A 171 7.37 4.78 -14.42
C PRO A 171 7.61 3.51 -15.24
N LYS A 172 7.43 3.56 -16.55
CA LYS A 172 8.00 2.50 -17.40
C LYS A 172 9.53 2.55 -17.34
N PRO A 173 10.21 1.40 -17.26
CA PRO A 173 11.66 1.38 -17.27
C PRO A 173 12.20 2.00 -18.57
N ALA A 174 13.31 2.72 -18.47
CA ALA A 174 13.98 3.29 -19.63
C ALA A 174 14.48 2.18 -20.57
N ALA A 175 14.63 2.49 -21.86
CA ALA A 175 15.24 1.56 -22.78
C ALA A 175 16.66 1.16 -22.30
N HIS A 176 16.99 -0.12 -22.39
CA HIS A 176 18.30 -0.66 -21.95
C HIS A 176 18.59 -0.47 -20.44
N SER A 177 17.55 -0.38 -19.61
CA SER A 177 17.66 -0.43 -18.15
C SER A 177 17.24 -1.81 -17.62
N GLY A 178 17.65 -2.11 -16.40
CA GLY A 178 17.23 -3.27 -15.65
C GLY A 178 17.35 -2.98 -14.17
N ASP A 179 16.63 -3.72 -13.35
CA ASP A 179 16.69 -3.69 -11.90
C ASP A 179 16.84 -5.11 -11.35
N ALA A 180 17.31 -5.21 -10.12
CA ALA A 180 17.37 -6.44 -9.34
C ALA A 180 17.35 -6.08 -7.86
N TYR A 181 16.82 -6.96 -7.03
CA TYR A 181 16.86 -6.82 -5.58
C TYR A 181 17.82 -7.85 -4.99
N LEU A 182 18.82 -7.38 -4.21
CA LEU A 182 19.89 -8.18 -3.62
C LEU A 182 19.88 -8.08 -2.09
#